data_7c44eda4e4c39c33fa258c8118b058bb
#
_entry.id   7c44eda4e4c39c33fa258c8118b058bb
#
_cell.length_a   1.000
_cell.length_b   1.000
_cell.length_c   1.000
_cell.angle_alpha   90.00
_cell.angle_beta   90.00
_cell.angle_gamma   90.00
#
_symmetry.space_group_name_H-M   'P 1'
#
loop_
_entity.id
_entity.type
_entity.pdbx_description
1 polymer ?
#
loop_
_entity_poly.entity_id
_entity_poly.type
_entity_poly.pdbx_seq_one_letter_code
_entity_poly.pdbx_strand_id
1 'polypeptide(L)'
;MHIHKELELTPGQSAPTVGVLALQGGVAEHLAMLESLGAQAVRVRSVADLLGDDGTPAVDALVLPGGESSTMDRLCRTFGLFEPLQRVIHAGLPTLGTCAGLIMLSTRIADPAPGQQSLGVLDVTVDRNAFGSQVDSAEVSLPWSGAAGHAGTDDDAAAAPSGVVRAAFIRAPSVTEVGDGVEVLARYRDTVVAVRQANALGTSFHPELMGETAVHEELLNMVRARG
;
A
#
# COMPACT_ATOMS: atom_id res chain seq x y z
N MET A 1 -12.13 22.44 -10.67
CA MET A 1 -12.42 21.47 -11.76
C MET A 1 -11.15 20.65 -11.91
N HIS A 2 -11.06 19.51 -11.17
CA HIS A 2 -9.89 18.65 -11.20
C HIS A 2 -9.97 17.81 -12.47
N ILE A 3 -9.04 18.05 -13.37
CA ILE A 3 -8.87 17.21 -14.55
C ILE A 3 -8.16 15.95 -14.04
N HIS A 4 -8.91 14.85 -13.87
CA HIS A 4 -8.31 13.54 -13.69
C HIS A 4 -7.46 13.25 -14.92
N LYS A 5 -6.16 13.13 -14.72
CA LYS A 5 -5.25 12.68 -15.76
C LYS A 5 -5.54 11.17 -15.93
N GLU A 6 -6.39 10.83 -16.92
CA GLU A 6 -6.58 9.44 -17.32
C GLU A 6 -5.21 8.82 -17.62
N LEU A 7 -5.06 7.56 -17.22
CA LEU A 7 -3.90 6.77 -17.58
C LEU A 7 -3.74 6.79 -19.11
N GLU A 8 -2.77 7.53 -19.62
CA GLU A 8 -2.39 7.44 -21.03
C GLU A 8 -1.75 6.07 -21.25
N LEU A 9 -2.56 5.09 -21.61
CA LEU A 9 -2.08 3.78 -22.06
C LEU A 9 -1.37 3.97 -23.40
N THR A 10 -0.14 3.51 -23.50
CA THR A 10 0.54 3.41 -24.77
C THR A 10 -0.28 2.48 -25.70
N PRO A 11 -0.50 2.80 -26.97
CA PRO A 11 -1.27 1.96 -27.87
C PRO A 11 -0.77 0.51 -27.86
N GLY A 12 -1.61 -0.43 -27.39
CA GLY A 12 -1.29 -1.86 -27.27
C GLY A 12 -1.05 -2.38 -25.85
N GLN A 13 -1.00 -1.53 -24.81
CA GLN A 13 -0.97 -1.99 -23.42
C GLN A 13 -2.39 -2.18 -22.89
N SER A 14 -2.67 -3.37 -22.34
CA SER A 14 -3.89 -3.63 -21.57
C SER A 14 -3.84 -2.90 -20.24
N ALA A 15 -5.01 -2.50 -19.71
CA ALA A 15 -5.10 -1.96 -18.37
C ALA A 15 -4.55 -2.98 -17.33
N PRO A 16 -3.72 -2.56 -16.38
CA PRO A 16 -3.19 -3.48 -15.38
C PRO A 16 -4.32 -4.03 -14.49
N THR A 17 -4.26 -5.32 -14.19
CA THR A 17 -5.18 -5.97 -13.25
C THR A 17 -4.61 -5.86 -11.84
N VAL A 18 -5.33 -5.17 -10.94
CA VAL A 18 -4.91 -4.99 -9.56
C VAL A 18 -5.85 -5.73 -8.62
N GLY A 19 -5.30 -6.69 -7.86
CA GLY A 19 -6.04 -7.42 -6.84
C GLY A 19 -6.15 -6.60 -5.56
N VAL A 20 -7.35 -6.55 -4.95
CA VAL A 20 -7.55 -6.02 -3.60
C VAL A 20 -7.91 -7.18 -2.69
N LEU A 21 -7.11 -7.41 -1.63
CA LEU A 21 -7.41 -8.45 -0.64
C LEU A 21 -8.74 -8.16 0.04
N ALA A 22 -9.75 -8.98 -0.23
CA ALA A 22 -11.15 -8.72 0.09
C ALA A 22 -11.70 -9.66 1.18
N LEU A 23 -10.89 -9.91 2.21
CA LEU A 23 -11.29 -10.70 3.37
C LEU A 23 -11.91 -9.82 4.46
N GLN A 24 -11.43 -8.58 4.62
CA GLN A 24 -11.87 -7.62 5.64
C GLN A 24 -11.32 -6.23 5.28
N GLY A 25 -11.98 -5.14 5.71
CA GLY A 25 -11.49 -3.76 5.62
C GLY A 25 -12.04 -2.94 4.47
N GLY A 26 -11.37 -1.83 4.14
CA GLY A 26 -11.77 -0.81 3.15
C GLY A 26 -11.58 -1.25 1.69
N VAL A 27 -12.23 -2.33 1.30
CA VAL A 27 -12.06 -2.94 -0.04
C VAL A 27 -12.71 -2.10 -1.14
N ALA A 28 -13.91 -1.57 -0.89
CA ALA A 28 -14.68 -0.87 -1.91
C ALA A 28 -14.02 0.44 -2.34
N GLU A 29 -13.43 1.15 -1.41
CA GLU A 29 -12.74 2.42 -1.62
C GLU A 29 -11.49 2.22 -2.49
N HIS A 30 -10.71 1.18 -2.22
CA HIS A 30 -9.55 0.84 -3.06
C HIS A 30 -9.94 0.41 -4.47
N LEU A 31 -11.01 -0.39 -4.62
CA LEU A 31 -11.51 -0.78 -5.94
C LEU A 31 -11.92 0.45 -6.75
N ALA A 32 -12.73 1.34 -6.16
CA ALA A 32 -13.17 2.56 -6.82
C ALA A 32 -11.99 3.48 -7.21
N MET A 33 -10.99 3.61 -6.32
CA MET A 33 -9.79 4.39 -6.60
C MET A 33 -9.01 3.83 -7.78
N LEU A 34 -8.74 2.52 -7.81
CA LEU A 34 -8.01 1.85 -8.88
C LEU A 34 -8.76 1.95 -10.23
N GLU A 35 -10.08 1.76 -10.22
CA GLU A 35 -10.93 1.92 -11.41
C GLU A 35 -10.90 3.36 -11.93
N SER A 36 -10.91 4.36 -11.04
CA SER A 36 -10.80 5.78 -11.43
C SER A 36 -9.45 6.13 -12.07
N LEU A 37 -8.41 5.34 -11.78
CA LEU A 37 -7.07 5.44 -12.37
C LEU A 37 -6.89 4.56 -13.62
N GLY A 38 -7.96 3.94 -14.11
CA GLY A 38 -7.96 3.14 -15.34
C GLY A 38 -7.38 1.72 -15.19
N ALA A 39 -7.23 1.21 -13.97
CA ALA A 39 -6.85 -0.17 -13.73
C ALA A 39 -8.10 -1.07 -13.70
N GLN A 40 -7.94 -2.35 -14.04
CA GLN A 40 -8.94 -3.37 -13.77
C GLN A 40 -8.80 -3.82 -12.31
N ALA A 41 -9.74 -3.42 -11.45
CA ALA A 41 -9.69 -3.77 -10.04
C ALA A 41 -10.50 -5.05 -9.75
N VAL A 42 -9.88 -6.03 -9.10
CA VAL A 42 -10.50 -7.33 -8.79
C VAL A 42 -10.39 -7.67 -7.30
N ARG A 43 -11.35 -8.43 -6.78
CA ARG A 43 -11.33 -8.89 -5.39
C ARG A 43 -10.56 -10.18 -5.27
N VAL A 44 -9.58 -10.24 -4.35
CA VAL A 44 -8.86 -11.46 -3.98
C VAL A 44 -9.42 -11.99 -2.67
N ARG A 45 -10.09 -13.15 -2.72
CA ARG A 45 -10.72 -13.83 -1.57
C ARG A 45 -10.25 -15.25 -1.41
N SER A 46 -9.68 -15.82 -2.45
CA SER A 46 -9.20 -17.20 -2.50
C SER A 46 -7.86 -17.27 -3.23
N VAL A 47 -7.20 -18.40 -3.12
CA VAL A 47 -5.95 -18.67 -3.84
C VAL A 47 -6.17 -18.61 -5.36
N ALA A 48 -7.33 -19.05 -5.86
CA ALA A 48 -7.67 -19.01 -7.28
C ALA A 48 -7.88 -17.58 -7.82
N ASP A 49 -8.20 -16.60 -6.96
CA ASP A 49 -8.25 -15.19 -7.35
C ASP A 49 -6.84 -14.57 -7.43
N LEU A 50 -5.88 -15.12 -6.70
CA LEU A 50 -4.50 -14.62 -6.62
C LEU A 50 -3.59 -15.29 -7.65
N LEU A 51 -3.80 -16.57 -7.92
CA LEU A 51 -2.92 -17.41 -8.74
C LEU A 51 -3.70 -18.06 -9.88
N GLY A 52 -3.10 -18.07 -11.06
CA GLY A 52 -3.55 -18.90 -12.17
C GLY A 52 -3.27 -20.39 -11.95
N ASP A 53 -3.77 -21.23 -12.83
CA ASP A 53 -3.62 -22.69 -12.77
C ASP A 53 -2.13 -23.14 -12.84
N ASP A 54 -1.27 -22.31 -13.41
CA ASP A 54 0.18 -22.52 -13.49
C ASP A 54 0.93 -22.05 -12.23
N GLY A 55 0.22 -21.48 -11.26
CA GLY A 55 0.78 -20.94 -10.02
C GLY A 55 1.43 -19.55 -10.15
N THR A 56 1.35 -18.91 -11.30
CA THR A 56 1.76 -17.52 -11.49
C THR A 56 0.70 -16.55 -10.94
N PRO A 57 1.07 -15.30 -10.57
CA PRO A 57 0.07 -14.32 -10.18
C PRO A 57 -0.96 -14.06 -11.29
N ALA A 58 -2.25 -14.09 -10.93
CA ALA A 58 -3.37 -13.75 -11.81
C ALA A 58 -3.62 -12.23 -11.86
N VAL A 59 -2.81 -11.45 -11.14
CA VAL A 59 -2.87 -9.99 -11.03
C VAL A 59 -1.49 -9.38 -11.23
N ASP A 60 -1.43 -8.14 -11.72
CA ASP A 60 -0.19 -7.40 -11.96
C ASP A 60 0.31 -6.67 -10.71
N ALA A 61 -0.60 -6.38 -9.77
CA ALA A 61 -0.31 -5.79 -8.47
C ALA A 61 -1.34 -6.19 -7.41
N LEU A 62 -1.02 -5.91 -6.14
CA LEU A 62 -1.87 -6.24 -5.02
C LEU A 62 -2.04 -5.04 -4.07
N VAL A 63 -3.25 -4.90 -3.51
CA VAL A 63 -3.54 -3.98 -2.40
C VAL A 63 -3.99 -4.77 -1.18
N LEU A 64 -3.32 -4.55 -0.05
CA LEU A 64 -3.73 -4.99 1.27
C LEU A 64 -4.40 -3.79 1.97
N PRO A 65 -5.74 -3.79 2.11
CA PRO A 65 -6.46 -2.61 2.59
C PRO A 65 -6.27 -2.36 4.08
N GLY A 66 -6.71 -1.20 4.51
CA GLY A 66 -6.89 -0.90 5.92
C GLY A 66 -8.00 -1.73 6.55
N GLY A 67 -7.89 -1.94 7.86
CA GLY A 67 -8.84 -2.75 8.63
C GLY A 67 -8.26 -3.18 9.98
N GLU A 68 -8.55 -4.41 10.43
CA GLU A 68 -7.97 -4.98 11.65
C GLU A 68 -6.95 -6.06 11.28
N SER A 69 -5.66 -5.78 11.52
CA SER A 69 -4.53 -6.58 11.01
C SER A 69 -4.49 -8.00 11.57
N SER A 70 -4.85 -8.23 12.84
CA SER A 70 -4.84 -9.58 13.41
C SER A 70 -5.99 -10.44 12.88
N THR A 71 -7.12 -9.82 12.53
CA THR A 71 -8.23 -10.49 11.84
C THR A 71 -7.85 -10.82 10.40
N MET A 72 -7.19 -9.89 9.70
CA MET A 72 -6.70 -10.14 8.32
C MET A 72 -5.72 -11.30 8.28
N ASP A 73 -4.71 -11.32 9.16
CA ASP A 73 -3.77 -12.43 9.30
C ASP A 73 -4.49 -13.75 9.52
N ARG A 74 -5.39 -13.80 10.53
CA ARG A 74 -6.16 -15.01 10.84
C ARG A 74 -7.00 -15.49 9.64
N LEU A 75 -7.66 -14.58 8.93
CA LEU A 75 -8.45 -14.91 7.75
C LEU A 75 -7.56 -15.40 6.60
N CYS A 76 -6.41 -14.74 6.34
CA CYS A 76 -5.46 -15.20 5.34
C CYS A 76 -4.99 -16.63 5.61
N ARG A 77 -4.67 -16.96 6.86
CA ARG A 77 -4.29 -18.33 7.24
C ARG A 77 -5.47 -19.31 7.16
N THR A 78 -6.67 -18.90 7.57
CA THR A 78 -7.87 -19.74 7.51
C THR A 78 -8.25 -20.10 6.09
N PHE A 79 -8.11 -19.18 5.13
CA PHE A 79 -8.42 -19.41 3.72
C PHE A 79 -7.21 -19.86 2.89
N GLY A 80 -6.07 -20.16 3.54
CA GLY A 80 -4.86 -20.64 2.86
C GLY A 80 -4.19 -19.61 1.98
N LEU A 81 -4.48 -18.33 2.17
CA LEU A 81 -3.92 -17.22 1.38
C LEU A 81 -2.58 -16.69 1.90
N PHE A 82 -2.23 -16.95 3.18
CA PHE A 82 -1.06 -16.34 3.81
C PHE A 82 0.24 -16.67 3.08
N GLU A 83 0.56 -17.95 2.89
CA GLU A 83 1.77 -18.39 2.19
C GLU A 83 1.78 -18.02 0.70
N PRO A 84 0.67 -18.18 -0.08
CA PRO A 84 0.61 -17.67 -1.44
C PRO A 84 0.88 -16.17 -1.55
N LEU A 85 0.28 -15.33 -0.70
CA LEU A 85 0.54 -13.89 -0.65
C LEU A 85 2.01 -13.61 -0.37
N GLN A 86 2.57 -14.21 0.68
CA GLN A 86 3.97 -14.06 1.05
C GLN A 86 4.88 -14.42 -0.14
N ARG A 87 4.65 -15.55 -0.77
CA ARG A 87 5.44 -16.04 -1.91
C ARG A 87 5.43 -15.08 -3.09
N VAL A 88 4.25 -14.62 -3.54
CA VAL A 88 4.17 -13.77 -4.73
C VAL A 88 4.73 -12.37 -4.48
N ILE A 89 4.57 -11.83 -3.27
CA ILE A 89 5.10 -10.53 -2.93
C ILE A 89 6.63 -10.60 -2.83
N HIS A 90 7.19 -11.60 -2.18
CA HIS A 90 8.64 -11.82 -2.15
C HIS A 90 9.23 -12.12 -3.54
N ALA A 91 8.46 -12.70 -4.45
CA ALA A 91 8.84 -12.88 -5.84
C ALA A 91 8.75 -11.58 -6.67
N GLY A 92 8.36 -10.47 -6.06
CA GLY A 92 8.40 -9.14 -6.65
C GLY A 92 7.05 -8.60 -7.14
N LEU A 93 5.91 -9.19 -6.79
CA LEU A 93 4.60 -8.62 -7.13
C LEU A 93 4.44 -7.23 -6.48
N PRO A 94 4.24 -6.14 -7.26
CA PRO A 94 4.01 -4.81 -6.71
C PRO A 94 2.86 -4.82 -5.71
N THR A 95 3.09 -4.31 -4.51
CA THR A 95 2.10 -4.42 -3.43
C THR A 95 2.03 -3.14 -2.62
N LEU A 96 0.82 -2.63 -2.41
CA LEU A 96 0.49 -1.53 -1.51
C LEU A 96 -0.19 -2.09 -0.26
N GLY A 97 0.27 -1.69 0.93
CA GLY A 97 -0.43 -1.91 2.19
C GLY A 97 -0.81 -0.59 2.86
N THR A 98 -2.11 -0.38 3.14
CA THR A 98 -2.59 0.81 3.86
C THR A 98 -3.00 0.45 5.29
N CYS A 99 -2.59 1.22 6.28
CA CYS A 99 -2.93 1.03 7.69
C CYS A 99 -2.69 -0.42 8.17
N ALA A 100 -3.71 -1.26 8.29
CA ALA A 100 -3.57 -2.69 8.61
C ALA A 100 -2.73 -3.45 7.57
N GLY A 101 -2.80 -3.07 6.30
CA GLY A 101 -1.98 -3.62 5.23
C GLY A 101 -0.49 -3.34 5.42
N LEU A 102 -0.11 -2.15 5.92
CA LEU A 102 1.28 -1.86 6.30
C LEU A 102 1.75 -2.81 7.42
N ILE A 103 0.91 -3.04 8.44
CA ILE A 103 1.23 -3.99 9.52
C ILE A 103 1.43 -5.40 8.95
N MET A 104 0.59 -5.82 8.01
CA MET A 104 0.72 -7.13 7.35
C MET A 104 2.02 -7.24 6.52
N LEU A 105 2.52 -6.16 5.92
CA LEU A 105 3.75 -6.16 5.14
C LEU A 105 5.02 -6.08 5.99
N SER A 106 4.96 -5.56 7.22
CA SER A 106 6.14 -5.35 8.07
C SER A 106 6.87 -6.65 8.42
N THR A 107 8.18 -6.56 8.67
CA THR A 107 8.96 -7.67 9.22
C THR A 107 8.70 -7.87 10.70
N ARG A 108 8.44 -6.78 11.44
CA ARG A 108 8.24 -6.82 12.88
C ARG A 108 7.02 -6.00 13.29
N ILE A 109 6.22 -6.55 14.20
CA ILE A 109 5.11 -5.88 14.86
C ILE A 109 5.52 -5.71 16.33
N ALA A 110 5.57 -4.47 16.84
CA ALA A 110 6.03 -4.16 18.20
C ALA A 110 5.07 -4.71 19.27
N ASP A 111 3.77 -4.68 18.99
CA ASP A 111 2.71 -5.16 19.90
C ASP A 111 1.75 -6.09 19.13
N PRO A 112 2.18 -7.32 18.78
CA PRO A 112 1.35 -8.24 18.01
C PRO A 112 0.23 -8.80 18.88
N ALA A 113 -0.95 -9.03 18.29
CA ALA A 113 -1.98 -9.83 18.95
C ALA A 113 -1.49 -11.30 19.13
N PRO A 114 -2.03 -12.06 20.09
CA PRO A 114 -1.60 -13.43 20.30
C PRO A 114 -1.64 -14.28 19.02
N GLY A 115 -0.46 -14.78 18.60
CA GLY A 115 -0.29 -15.59 17.40
C GLY A 115 -0.39 -14.83 16.07
N GLN A 116 -0.45 -13.50 16.08
CA GLN A 116 -0.44 -12.71 14.86
C GLN A 116 0.90 -12.83 14.14
N GLN A 117 0.83 -12.98 12.81
CA GLN A 117 1.95 -13.02 11.89
C GLN A 117 1.88 -11.86 10.90
N SER A 118 3.00 -11.56 10.28
CA SER A 118 3.12 -10.64 9.16
C SER A 118 3.84 -11.30 7.98
N LEU A 119 3.70 -10.73 6.79
CA LEU A 119 4.27 -11.30 5.54
C LEU A 119 5.79 -11.09 5.45
N GLY A 120 6.35 -10.17 6.24
CA GLY A 120 7.79 -9.97 6.36
C GLY A 120 8.46 -9.39 5.12
N VAL A 121 7.81 -8.48 4.42
CA VAL A 121 8.26 -7.91 3.14
C VAL A 121 8.99 -6.59 3.33
N LEU A 122 8.45 -5.69 4.14
CA LEU A 122 9.05 -4.40 4.47
C LEU A 122 9.92 -4.53 5.72
N ASP A 123 11.22 -4.23 5.64
CA ASP A 123 12.13 -4.28 6.80
C ASP A 123 11.88 -3.09 7.73
N VAL A 124 10.74 -3.11 8.37
CA VAL A 124 10.32 -2.10 9.36
C VAL A 124 9.75 -2.76 10.60
N THR A 125 9.85 -2.07 11.74
CA THR A 125 9.08 -2.35 12.94
C THR A 125 7.88 -1.41 12.98
N VAL A 126 6.68 -1.97 13.15
CA VAL A 126 5.43 -1.20 13.19
C VAL A 126 4.75 -1.35 14.55
N ASP A 127 4.44 -0.22 15.20
CA ASP A 127 3.56 -0.17 16.35
C ASP A 127 2.11 0.01 15.86
N ARG A 128 1.23 -0.92 16.23
CA ARG A 128 -0.18 -0.96 15.79
C ARG A 128 -1.03 0.16 16.38
N ASN A 129 -0.67 0.68 17.56
CA ASN A 129 -1.48 1.58 18.37
C ASN A 129 -0.80 2.93 18.66
N ALA A 130 0.17 3.32 17.87
CA ALA A 130 1.04 4.47 18.16
C ALA A 130 0.29 5.82 18.18
N PHE A 131 -0.73 5.96 17.37
CA PHE A 131 -1.62 7.11 17.42
C PHE A 131 -2.77 6.77 18.37
N GLY A 132 -2.52 6.86 19.70
CA GLY A 132 -3.50 6.59 20.74
C GLY A 132 -4.76 7.47 20.59
N SER A 133 -5.74 7.30 21.52
CA SER A 133 -7.06 7.95 21.53
C SER A 133 -7.10 9.48 21.43
N GLN A 134 -5.95 10.16 21.30
CA GLN A 134 -5.83 11.61 21.18
C GLN A 134 -5.57 12.13 19.77
N VAL A 135 -5.37 11.29 18.78
CA VAL A 135 -5.41 11.71 17.38
C VAL A 135 -6.77 11.28 16.83
N ASP A 136 -7.77 12.08 17.16
CA ASP A 136 -9.01 12.15 16.40
C ASP A 136 -8.64 12.23 14.92
N SER A 137 -9.36 11.52 14.06
CA SER A 137 -9.23 11.48 12.60
C SER A 137 -8.67 12.78 12.04
N ALA A 138 -7.34 12.83 11.83
CA ALA A 138 -6.68 14.05 11.37
C ALA A 138 -6.49 13.93 9.85
N GLU A 139 -7.12 14.85 9.14
CA GLU A 139 -6.81 15.09 7.73
C GLU A 139 -5.64 16.07 7.66
N VAL A 140 -4.55 15.65 7.08
CA VAL A 140 -3.33 16.46 6.96
C VAL A 140 -2.74 16.36 5.56
N SER A 141 -2.02 17.39 5.14
CA SER A 141 -1.19 17.37 3.95
C SER A 141 0.25 17.06 4.35
N LEU A 142 0.85 16.04 3.71
CA LEU A 142 2.20 15.58 3.99
C LEU A 142 3.09 15.77 2.76
N PRO A 143 4.34 16.25 2.94
CA PRO A 143 5.36 16.14 1.88
C PRO A 143 5.53 14.69 1.45
N TRP A 144 5.57 14.45 0.14
CA TRP A 144 5.67 13.14 -0.47
C TRP A 144 6.93 13.03 -1.31
N SER A 145 7.76 12.02 -1.07
CA SER A 145 9.03 11.78 -1.79
C SER A 145 8.91 10.69 -2.88
N GLY A 146 7.73 10.12 -3.11
CA GLY A 146 7.51 9.15 -4.17
C GLY A 146 7.41 9.80 -5.57
N ALA A 147 7.57 8.98 -6.62
CA ALA A 147 7.62 9.45 -8.02
C ALA A 147 6.29 10.03 -8.54
N ALA A 148 5.17 9.73 -7.91
CA ALA A 148 3.83 10.19 -8.32
C ALA A 148 3.46 11.61 -7.80
N GLY A 149 4.40 12.34 -7.22
CA GLY A 149 4.19 13.74 -6.87
C GLY A 149 4.36 14.65 -8.08
N HIS A 150 3.49 15.65 -8.25
CA HIS A 150 3.52 16.61 -9.36
C HIS A 150 4.92 17.21 -9.51
N ALA A 151 5.51 17.06 -10.71
CA ALA A 151 6.79 17.64 -11.07
C ALA A 151 6.74 19.18 -10.95
N GLY A 152 7.37 19.70 -9.92
CA GLY A 152 7.88 21.07 -9.91
C GLY A 152 9.24 21.03 -10.57
N THR A 153 9.40 21.79 -11.64
CA THR A 153 10.70 22.05 -12.27
C THR A 153 11.53 22.85 -11.30
N ASP A 154 12.67 22.29 -10.83
CA ASP A 154 13.92 23.02 -10.71
C ASP A 154 15.01 22.10 -10.10
N ASP A 155 16.16 22.11 -10.76
CA ASP A 155 17.42 21.49 -10.35
C ASP A 155 17.85 21.98 -8.97
N ASP A 156 17.91 21.08 -7.97
CA ASP A 156 19.01 21.04 -7.00
C ASP A 156 18.97 19.79 -6.10
N ALA A 157 20.13 19.16 -5.94
CA ALA A 157 20.38 17.88 -5.37
C ALA A 157 20.34 17.90 -3.83
N ALA A 158 19.20 17.63 -3.29
CA ALA A 158 18.90 16.91 -2.03
C ALA A 158 17.43 16.58 -2.17
N ALA A 159 17.04 15.29 -2.23
CA ALA A 159 15.70 14.86 -2.63
C ALA A 159 14.59 15.69 -1.96
N ALA A 160 14.21 16.80 -2.61
CA ALA A 160 13.07 17.59 -2.20
C ALA A 160 11.81 16.75 -2.43
N PRO A 161 10.81 16.82 -1.55
CA PRO A 161 9.57 16.08 -1.72
C PRO A 161 8.96 16.43 -3.07
N SER A 162 8.69 15.42 -3.91
CA SER A 162 8.19 15.58 -5.27
C SER A 162 6.72 16.00 -5.34
N GLY A 163 6.05 16.16 -4.18
CA GLY A 163 4.65 16.56 -4.11
C GLY A 163 4.12 16.59 -2.68
N VAL A 164 2.79 16.67 -2.60
CA VAL A 164 2.04 16.65 -1.33
C VAL A 164 0.94 15.62 -1.46
N VAL A 165 0.75 14.79 -0.42
CA VAL A 165 -0.36 13.84 -0.32
C VAL A 165 -1.29 14.23 0.82
N ARG A 166 -2.59 14.04 0.64
CA ARG A 166 -3.58 14.17 1.71
C ARG A 166 -3.73 12.84 2.44
N ALA A 167 -3.58 12.88 3.74
CA ALA A 167 -3.60 11.70 4.59
C ALA A 167 -4.71 11.78 5.63
N ALA A 168 -5.53 10.72 5.72
CA ALA A 168 -6.47 10.52 6.82
C ALA A 168 -5.92 9.46 7.77
N PHE A 169 -5.68 9.83 9.02
CA PHE A 169 -5.24 8.93 10.06
C PHE A 169 -6.44 8.50 10.89
N ILE A 170 -6.71 7.19 10.94
CA ILE A 170 -7.80 6.59 11.74
C ILE A 170 -7.18 5.44 12.52
N ARG A 171 -6.89 5.65 13.81
CA ARG A 171 -6.21 4.66 14.67
C ARG A 171 -4.99 4.04 13.97
N ALA A 172 -4.19 4.92 13.38
CA ALA A 172 -3.13 4.54 12.45
C ALA A 172 -1.95 3.86 13.19
N PRO A 173 -1.26 2.91 12.55
CA PRO A 173 0.03 2.42 13.01
C PRO A 173 1.12 3.46 12.78
N SER A 174 2.26 3.31 13.44
CA SER A 174 3.48 4.05 13.13
C SER A 174 4.63 3.11 12.82
N VAL A 175 5.54 3.55 11.95
CA VAL A 175 6.82 2.89 11.74
C VAL A 175 7.79 3.41 12.79
N THR A 176 8.23 2.55 13.70
CA THR A 176 9.11 2.89 14.82
C THR A 176 10.58 2.63 14.50
N GLU A 177 10.87 1.67 13.63
CA GLU A 177 12.21 1.36 13.14
C GLU A 177 12.16 1.14 11.63
N VAL A 178 13.19 1.61 10.96
CA VAL A 178 13.36 1.49 9.50
C VAL A 178 14.68 0.77 9.26
N GLY A 179 14.63 -0.36 8.57
CA GLY A 179 15.78 -1.15 8.20
C GLY A 179 16.53 -0.62 6.97
N ASP A 180 17.63 -1.28 6.65
CA ASP A 180 18.47 -0.92 5.51
C ASP A 180 17.73 -1.11 4.18
N GLY A 181 17.88 -0.14 3.26
CA GLY A 181 17.25 -0.20 1.94
C GLY A 181 15.75 0.12 1.93
N VAL A 182 15.18 0.54 3.06
CA VAL A 182 13.82 1.08 3.13
C VAL A 182 13.87 2.59 2.89
N GLU A 183 13.13 3.06 1.92
CA GLU A 183 12.95 4.48 1.61
C GLU A 183 11.78 5.04 2.41
N VAL A 184 11.99 6.17 3.08
CA VAL A 184 10.93 6.91 3.78
C VAL A 184 10.30 7.90 2.81
N LEU A 185 9.02 7.69 2.49
CA LEU A 185 8.27 8.52 1.53
C LEU A 185 7.54 9.69 2.18
N ALA A 186 7.09 9.53 3.43
CA ALA A 186 6.44 10.62 4.17
C ALA A 186 6.64 10.48 5.68
N ARG A 187 6.64 11.64 6.33
CA ARG A 187 6.62 11.76 7.79
C ARG A 187 5.47 12.68 8.21
N TYR A 188 4.84 12.34 9.32
CA TYR A 188 3.94 13.21 10.03
C TYR A 188 4.60 13.61 11.35
N ARG A 189 4.98 14.89 11.47
CA ARG A 189 5.92 15.34 12.52
C ARG A 189 7.20 14.49 12.45
N ASP A 190 7.61 13.88 13.55
CA ASP A 190 8.82 13.02 13.59
C ASP A 190 8.55 11.54 13.28
N THR A 191 7.27 11.17 13.06
CA THR A 191 6.87 9.77 12.85
C THR A 191 6.89 9.42 11.37
N VAL A 192 7.52 8.30 11.02
CA VAL A 192 7.47 7.74 9.66
C VAL A 192 6.09 7.15 9.41
N VAL A 193 5.43 7.59 8.33
CA VAL A 193 4.05 7.22 8.00
C VAL A 193 3.87 6.66 6.58
N ALA A 194 4.92 6.69 5.78
CA ALA A 194 4.94 6.00 4.49
C ALA A 194 6.36 5.54 4.16
N VAL A 195 6.47 4.32 3.64
CA VAL A 195 7.74 3.67 3.31
C VAL A 195 7.62 2.87 2.02
N ARG A 196 8.76 2.69 1.34
CA ARG A 196 8.91 1.82 0.17
C ARG A 196 10.15 0.96 0.32
N GLN A 197 10.06 -0.30 -0.10
CA GLN A 197 11.21 -1.18 -0.25
C GLN A 197 10.97 -2.11 -1.44
N ALA A 198 11.83 -2.04 -2.43
CA ALA A 198 11.71 -2.83 -3.67
C ALA A 198 10.30 -2.71 -4.29
N ASN A 199 9.52 -3.77 -4.29
CA ASN A 199 8.17 -3.86 -4.84
C ASN A 199 7.05 -3.62 -3.82
N ALA A 200 7.35 -3.25 -2.59
CA ALA A 200 6.38 -3.04 -1.53
C ALA A 200 6.31 -1.57 -1.10
N LEU A 201 5.08 -1.06 -0.99
CA LEU A 201 4.73 0.29 -0.56
C LEU A 201 3.79 0.19 0.65
N GLY A 202 4.08 0.89 1.72
CA GLY A 202 3.27 0.88 2.94
C GLY A 202 2.95 2.29 3.43
N THR A 203 1.68 2.54 3.79
CA THR A 203 1.23 3.79 4.40
C THR A 203 0.49 3.56 5.70
N SER A 204 0.71 4.42 6.69
CA SER A 204 -0.04 4.41 7.96
C SER A 204 -1.45 4.97 7.82
N PHE A 205 -1.69 5.77 6.80
CA PHE A 205 -2.92 6.50 6.53
C PHE A 205 -3.73 5.87 5.39
N HIS A 206 -4.93 6.40 5.18
CA HIS A 206 -5.92 5.97 4.20
C HIS A 206 -6.02 6.96 3.03
N PRO A 207 -5.21 6.84 1.96
CA PRO A 207 -5.30 7.73 0.80
C PRO A 207 -6.64 7.56 0.07
N GLU A 208 -7.19 6.35 0.05
CA GLU A 208 -8.45 6.00 -0.60
C GLU A 208 -9.66 6.77 -0.04
N LEU A 209 -9.64 7.08 1.25
CA LEU A 209 -10.73 7.84 1.91
C LEU A 209 -10.68 9.33 1.58
N MET A 210 -9.52 9.84 1.18
CA MET A 210 -9.31 11.24 0.85
C MET A 210 -9.45 11.54 -0.66
N GLY A 211 -9.70 10.51 -1.47
CA GLY A 211 -9.59 10.62 -2.92
C GLY A 211 -8.16 11.00 -3.36
N GLU A 212 -7.14 10.60 -2.58
CA GLU A 212 -5.74 10.87 -2.87
C GLU A 212 -5.17 9.79 -3.79
N THR A 213 -4.87 10.15 -5.02
CA THR A 213 -4.46 9.21 -6.07
C THR A 213 -2.98 8.87 -6.06
N ALA A 214 -2.12 9.77 -5.56
CA ALA A 214 -0.66 9.65 -5.70
C ALA A 214 -0.09 8.31 -5.19
N VAL A 215 -0.62 7.77 -4.10
CA VAL A 215 -0.16 6.49 -3.55
C VAL A 215 -0.53 5.31 -4.45
N HIS A 216 -1.73 5.32 -5.04
CA HIS A 216 -2.16 4.28 -5.98
C HIS A 216 -1.48 4.43 -7.34
N GLU A 217 -1.22 5.67 -7.79
CA GLU A 217 -0.42 5.95 -8.98
C GLU A 217 1.01 5.43 -8.83
N GLU A 218 1.60 5.56 -7.62
CA GLU A 218 2.92 4.98 -7.33
C GLU A 218 2.91 3.46 -7.51
N LEU A 219 1.88 2.75 -6.99
CA LEU A 219 1.71 1.32 -7.21
C LEU A 219 1.61 0.99 -8.71
N LEU A 220 0.81 1.73 -9.47
CA LEU A 220 0.66 1.52 -10.91
C LEU A 220 1.95 1.82 -11.68
N ASN A 221 2.76 2.79 -11.24
CA ASN A 221 4.07 3.05 -11.81
C ASN A 221 5.05 1.90 -11.57
N MET A 222 4.99 1.25 -10.40
CA MET A 222 5.78 0.05 -10.12
C MET A 222 5.41 -1.11 -11.06
N VAL A 223 4.12 -1.27 -11.42
CA VAL A 223 3.69 -2.25 -12.43
C VAL A 223 4.31 -1.94 -13.79
N ARG A 224 4.24 -0.68 -14.25
CA ARG A 224 4.79 -0.25 -15.54
C ARG A 224 6.31 -0.44 -15.64
N ALA A 225 7.03 -0.25 -14.53
CA ALA A 225 8.48 -0.42 -14.50
C ALA A 225 8.93 -1.88 -14.63
N ARG A 226 8.01 -2.87 -14.53
CA ARG A 226 8.29 -4.30 -14.66
C ARG A 226 8.06 -4.85 -16.08
N GLY A 227 7.25 -4.17 -16.87
CA GLY A 227 6.94 -4.57 -18.26
C GLY A 227 7.88 -3.91 -19.25
#